data_b1b875a392fa0a57ab093af5ff2d4e3c
#
_entry.id   b1b875a392fa0a57ab093af5ff2d4e3c
#
_cell.length_a   1.000
_cell.length_b   1.000
_cell.length_c   1.000
_cell.angle_alpha   90.00
_cell.angle_beta   90.00
_cell.angle_gamma   90.00
#
_symmetry.space_group_name_H-M   'P 1'
#
loop_
_entity.id
_entity.type
_entity.pdbx_description
1 polymer ?
#
loop_
_entity_poly.entity_id
_entity_poly.type
_entity_poly.pdbx_seq_one_letter_code
_entity_poly.pdbx_strand_id
1 'polypeptide(L)'
;MDMAVEASNEAIKKSGIAPADIGTVILATITFPYQTPSGASLLAEKVGAHGAAAYDISAACAGYCYGIAQADALVRAGTSKYVLVVGGEKLSDFVEPTDRSISFLLGDGAGAAIVGPSDHPGISKSVWGSDGANWDKVGMTSSILDFRDGKAEWPTLVQEGQSVFRWAVWEMAKVAKQALAESGLEASDLSALVTHQANIRIIDELAKQLELPDSVVVARDIVDTGNTSAASIPLAMHRLLAEGKVKSGGYALEIGFGAGLAFAAQVVELP
;
A
#
# COMPACT_ATOMS: atom_id res chain seq x y z
N MET A 1 -12.38 -5.17 -8.59
CA MET A 1 -13.12 -3.88 -8.60
C MET A 1 -14.09 -3.77 -7.43
N ASP A 2 -14.94 -4.75 -7.15
CA ASP A 2 -16.00 -4.63 -6.10
C ASP A 2 -15.44 -4.35 -4.71
N MET A 3 -14.38 -5.04 -4.29
CA MET A 3 -13.67 -4.75 -3.03
C MET A 3 -13.16 -3.30 -2.97
N ALA A 4 -12.60 -2.78 -4.07
CA ALA A 4 -12.11 -1.40 -4.13
C ALA A 4 -13.26 -0.38 -4.00
N VAL A 5 -14.42 -0.64 -4.61
CA VAL A 5 -15.62 0.19 -4.46
C VAL A 5 -16.13 0.19 -3.03
N GLU A 6 -16.18 -0.98 -2.39
CA GLU A 6 -16.65 -1.14 -1.01
C GLU A 6 -15.75 -0.40 -0.03
N ALA A 7 -14.43 -0.62 -0.11
CA ALA A 7 -13.44 0.09 0.71
C ALA A 7 -13.50 1.62 0.50
N SER A 8 -13.65 2.07 -0.75
CA SER A 8 -13.76 3.49 -1.07
C SER A 8 -15.02 4.12 -0.50
N ASN A 9 -16.17 3.45 -0.63
CA ASN A 9 -17.44 3.93 -0.08
C ASN A 9 -17.39 4.03 1.47
N GLU A 10 -16.70 3.10 2.12
CA GLU A 10 -16.49 3.17 3.57
C GLU A 10 -15.59 4.35 3.96
N ALA A 11 -14.48 4.57 3.24
CA ALA A 11 -13.59 5.71 3.46
C ALA A 11 -14.32 7.06 3.23
N ILE A 12 -15.08 7.18 2.15
CA ILE A 12 -15.91 8.36 1.85
C ILE A 12 -16.92 8.60 2.96
N LYS A 13 -17.64 7.57 3.41
CA LYS A 13 -18.61 7.68 4.49
C LYS A 13 -17.97 8.13 5.80
N LYS A 14 -16.81 7.58 6.15
CA LYS A 14 -16.10 7.93 7.40
C LYS A 14 -15.52 9.35 7.36
N SER A 15 -15.02 9.78 6.22
CA SER A 15 -14.47 11.13 6.05
C SER A 15 -15.53 12.23 6.09
N GLY A 16 -16.79 11.91 5.80
CA GLY A 16 -17.86 12.88 5.65
C GLY A 16 -17.73 13.77 4.41
N ILE A 17 -16.79 13.48 3.51
CA ILE A 17 -16.56 14.24 2.26
C ILE A 17 -17.59 13.79 1.22
N ALA A 18 -18.19 14.74 0.50
CA ALA A 18 -19.05 14.39 -0.62
C ALA A 18 -18.21 13.78 -1.77
N PRO A 19 -18.65 12.69 -2.40
CA PRO A 19 -17.92 12.10 -3.53
C PRO A 19 -17.56 13.09 -4.64
N ALA A 20 -18.45 14.05 -4.90
CA ALA A 20 -18.25 15.10 -5.91
C ALA A 20 -17.10 16.08 -5.56
N ASP A 21 -16.65 16.15 -4.30
CA ASP A 21 -15.54 16.97 -3.87
C ASP A 21 -14.17 16.29 -4.06
N ILE A 22 -14.15 15.00 -4.39
CA ILE A 22 -12.94 14.24 -4.67
C ILE A 22 -12.43 14.66 -6.05
N GLY A 23 -11.28 15.34 -6.08
CA GLY A 23 -10.68 15.82 -7.32
C GLY A 23 -9.77 14.81 -8.01
N THR A 24 -9.29 13.80 -7.29
CA THR A 24 -8.42 12.74 -7.85
C THR A 24 -8.71 11.39 -7.20
N VAL A 25 -8.70 10.33 -8.02
CA VAL A 25 -8.75 8.92 -7.59
C VAL A 25 -7.50 8.21 -8.05
N ILE A 26 -6.76 7.64 -7.11
CA ILE A 26 -5.53 6.87 -7.34
C ILE A 26 -5.80 5.42 -6.93
N LEU A 27 -5.66 4.48 -7.85
CA LEU A 27 -5.77 3.05 -7.57
C LEU A 27 -4.39 2.40 -7.69
N ALA A 28 -3.84 1.96 -6.57
CA ALA A 28 -2.62 1.17 -6.53
C ALA A 28 -2.99 -0.31 -6.73
N THR A 29 -2.64 -0.86 -7.89
CA THR A 29 -2.95 -2.24 -8.27
C THR A 29 -2.00 -2.76 -9.34
N ILE A 30 -1.75 -4.07 -9.31
CA ILE A 30 -1.09 -4.83 -10.39
C ILE A 30 -2.00 -5.92 -10.94
N THR A 31 -3.23 -6.03 -10.43
CA THR A 31 -4.14 -7.12 -10.75
C THR A 31 -5.39 -6.66 -11.51
N PHE A 32 -5.47 -5.38 -11.88
CA PHE A 32 -6.56 -4.93 -12.76
C PHE A 32 -6.38 -5.55 -14.16
N PRO A 33 -7.41 -6.25 -14.69
CA PRO A 33 -7.20 -7.13 -15.85
C PRO A 33 -7.01 -6.41 -17.19
N TYR A 34 -7.27 -5.10 -17.23
CA TYR A 34 -7.15 -4.31 -18.47
C TYR A 34 -5.93 -3.40 -18.41
N GLN A 35 -5.13 -3.41 -19.47
CA GLN A 35 -4.01 -2.46 -19.66
C GLN A 35 -4.52 -1.03 -19.83
N THR A 36 -5.70 -0.87 -20.41
CA THR A 36 -6.40 0.40 -20.63
C THR A 36 -7.89 0.11 -20.88
N PRO A 37 -8.81 0.95 -20.38
CA PRO A 37 -8.58 2.12 -19.51
C PRO A 37 -8.15 1.73 -18.10
N SER A 38 -7.73 2.73 -17.29
CA SER A 38 -7.39 2.51 -15.88
C SER A 38 -8.58 2.04 -15.05
N GLY A 39 -8.33 1.20 -14.06
CA GLY A 39 -9.34 0.78 -13.09
C GLY A 39 -9.85 1.95 -12.24
N ALA A 40 -8.99 2.93 -11.96
CA ALA A 40 -9.35 4.13 -11.22
C ALA A 40 -10.47 4.94 -11.89
N SER A 41 -10.52 4.99 -13.23
CA SER A 41 -11.60 5.69 -13.94
C SER A 41 -12.96 5.04 -13.71
N LEU A 42 -13.01 3.70 -13.73
CA LEU A 42 -14.22 2.96 -13.41
C LEU A 42 -14.58 3.09 -11.93
N LEU A 43 -13.59 3.08 -11.04
CA LEU A 43 -13.77 3.25 -9.61
C LEU A 43 -14.37 4.63 -9.31
N ALA A 44 -13.82 5.71 -9.89
CA ALA A 44 -14.32 7.07 -9.72
C ALA A 44 -15.79 7.19 -10.09
N GLU A 45 -16.20 6.60 -11.22
CA GLU A 45 -17.61 6.56 -11.63
C GLU A 45 -18.49 5.82 -10.61
N LYS A 46 -18.06 4.62 -10.18
CA LYS A 46 -18.81 3.76 -9.26
C LYS A 46 -19.02 4.37 -7.87
N VAL A 47 -18.08 5.19 -7.39
CA VAL A 47 -18.16 5.84 -6.07
C VAL A 47 -18.76 7.25 -6.12
N GLY A 48 -19.14 7.74 -7.31
CA GLY A 48 -19.75 9.05 -7.49
C GLY A 48 -18.76 10.23 -7.53
N ALA A 49 -17.46 9.97 -7.67
CA ALA A 49 -16.43 11.00 -7.86
C ALA A 49 -16.34 11.44 -9.33
N HIS A 50 -17.51 11.86 -9.88
CA HIS A 50 -17.63 12.22 -11.29
C HIS A 50 -16.75 13.41 -11.66
N GLY A 51 -15.95 13.26 -12.71
CA GLY A 51 -15.03 14.31 -13.18
C GLY A 51 -13.69 14.37 -12.44
N ALA A 52 -13.45 13.51 -11.45
CA ALA A 52 -12.15 13.38 -10.83
C ALA A 52 -11.08 12.90 -11.83
N ALA A 53 -9.86 13.42 -11.72
CA ALA A 53 -8.72 12.83 -12.41
C ALA A 53 -8.50 11.40 -11.86
N ALA A 54 -8.30 10.41 -12.72
CA ALA A 54 -8.24 9.03 -12.28
C ALA A 54 -7.15 8.24 -13.01
N TYR A 55 -6.29 7.56 -12.26
CA TYR A 55 -5.19 6.77 -12.81
C TYR A 55 -4.75 5.65 -11.86
N ASP A 56 -4.17 4.59 -12.44
CA ASP A 56 -3.61 3.48 -11.68
C ASP A 56 -2.12 3.69 -11.44
N ILE A 57 -1.63 3.19 -10.30
CA ILE A 57 -0.19 3.12 -9.97
C ILE A 57 0.23 1.65 -9.97
N SER A 58 1.25 1.33 -10.77
CA SER A 58 1.92 0.04 -10.76
C SER A 58 3.24 0.14 -9.99
N ALA A 59 3.16 0.09 -8.65
CA ALA A 59 4.31 0.00 -7.74
C ALA A 59 4.17 -1.17 -6.76
N ALA A 60 3.41 -2.19 -7.16
CA ALA A 60 3.15 -3.40 -6.40
C ALA A 60 2.79 -3.09 -4.92
N CYS A 61 3.39 -3.81 -3.98
CA CYS A 61 3.08 -3.67 -2.55
C CYS A 61 3.47 -2.29 -1.96
N ALA A 62 4.31 -1.50 -2.64
CA ALA A 62 4.60 -0.11 -2.26
C ALA A 62 3.53 0.87 -2.76
N GLY A 63 2.62 0.42 -3.62
CA GLY A 63 1.70 1.28 -4.38
C GLY A 63 0.83 2.18 -3.51
N TYR A 64 0.32 1.69 -2.37
CA TYR A 64 -0.47 2.53 -1.46
C TYR A 64 0.36 3.70 -0.90
N CYS A 65 1.57 3.44 -0.37
CA CYS A 65 2.44 4.50 0.13
C CYS A 65 2.86 5.49 -0.96
N TYR A 66 3.07 5.03 -2.20
CA TYR A 66 3.27 5.91 -3.37
C TYR A 66 2.03 6.75 -3.64
N GLY A 67 0.84 6.19 -3.49
CA GLY A 67 -0.44 6.89 -3.62
C GLY A 67 -0.59 7.99 -2.57
N ILE A 68 -0.27 7.69 -1.30
CA ILE A 68 -0.30 8.67 -0.21
C ILE A 68 0.69 9.82 -0.48
N ALA A 69 1.92 9.52 -0.89
CA ALA A 69 2.91 10.54 -1.24
C ALA A 69 2.45 11.45 -2.38
N GLN A 70 1.82 10.88 -3.43
CA GLN A 70 1.26 11.66 -4.54
C GLN A 70 0.05 12.47 -4.10
N ALA A 71 -0.84 11.90 -3.28
CA ALA A 71 -2.00 12.59 -2.75
C ALA A 71 -1.62 13.81 -1.91
N ASP A 72 -0.63 13.67 -1.01
CA ASP A 72 -0.08 14.79 -0.24
C ASP A 72 0.45 15.91 -1.17
N ALA A 73 1.22 15.54 -2.20
CA ALA A 73 1.74 16.50 -3.18
C ALA A 73 0.62 17.21 -3.97
N LEU A 74 -0.42 16.49 -4.40
CA LEU A 74 -1.55 17.06 -5.14
C LEU A 74 -2.37 18.02 -4.27
N VAL A 75 -2.59 17.69 -3.00
CA VAL A 75 -3.31 18.54 -2.04
C VAL A 75 -2.48 19.77 -1.72
N ARG A 76 -1.18 19.64 -1.41
CA ARG A 76 -0.28 20.77 -1.14
C ARG A 76 -0.13 21.71 -2.33
N ALA A 77 -0.11 21.18 -3.55
CA ALA A 77 -0.05 21.97 -4.77
C ALA A 77 -1.39 22.66 -5.11
N GLY A 78 -2.48 22.33 -4.41
CA GLY A 78 -3.81 22.82 -4.72
C GLY A 78 -4.41 22.23 -6.00
N THR A 79 -3.82 21.19 -6.56
CA THR A 79 -4.32 20.53 -7.77
C THR A 79 -5.61 19.76 -7.50
N SER A 80 -5.73 19.15 -6.33
CA SER A 80 -6.94 18.50 -5.83
C SER A 80 -7.14 18.85 -4.37
N LYS A 81 -8.39 19.14 -3.98
CA LYS A 81 -8.73 19.40 -2.58
C LYS A 81 -8.74 18.08 -1.79
N TYR A 82 -9.36 17.06 -2.37
CA TYR A 82 -9.40 15.71 -1.77
C TYR A 82 -8.95 14.69 -2.81
N VAL A 83 -8.17 13.71 -2.34
CA VAL A 83 -7.66 12.60 -3.15
C VAL A 83 -8.06 11.29 -2.49
N LEU A 84 -8.76 10.44 -3.22
CA LEU A 84 -9.05 9.06 -2.81
C LEU A 84 -7.88 8.17 -3.25
N VAL A 85 -7.20 7.56 -2.29
CA VAL A 85 -6.12 6.58 -2.51
C VAL A 85 -6.63 5.20 -2.15
N VAL A 86 -6.51 4.27 -3.07
CA VAL A 86 -7.00 2.90 -2.90
C VAL A 86 -5.89 1.91 -3.23
N GLY A 87 -5.59 1.00 -2.32
CA GLY A 87 -4.85 -0.22 -2.61
C GLY A 87 -5.85 -1.34 -2.84
N GLY A 88 -5.81 -1.98 -4.00
CA GLY A 88 -6.79 -3.02 -4.33
C GLY A 88 -6.22 -4.12 -5.20
N GLU A 89 -6.25 -5.36 -4.70
CA GLU A 89 -5.60 -6.49 -5.37
C GLU A 89 -6.47 -7.75 -5.35
N LYS A 90 -6.39 -8.49 -6.46
CA LYS A 90 -6.91 -9.85 -6.58
C LYS A 90 -5.77 -10.78 -6.99
N LEU A 91 -4.88 -11.05 -6.04
CA LEU A 91 -3.67 -11.84 -6.29
C LEU A 91 -3.99 -13.30 -6.60
N SER A 92 -5.15 -13.80 -6.16
CA SER A 92 -5.61 -15.16 -6.45
C SER A 92 -5.70 -15.48 -7.95
N ASP A 93 -5.86 -14.47 -8.82
CA ASP A 93 -5.86 -14.66 -10.28
C ASP A 93 -4.45 -14.90 -10.86
N PHE A 94 -3.40 -14.60 -10.10
CA PHE A 94 -2.00 -14.67 -10.51
C PHE A 94 -1.17 -15.63 -9.64
N VAL A 95 -1.80 -16.48 -8.88
CA VAL A 95 -1.15 -17.52 -8.07
C VAL A 95 -1.19 -18.84 -8.79
N GLU A 96 -0.04 -19.53 -8.88
CA GLU A 96 0.00 -20.95 -9.21
C GLU A 96 -0.34 -21.76 -7.96
N PRO A 97 -1.51 -22.41 -7.88
CA PRO A 97 -1.97 -23.07 -6.64
C PRO A 97 -1.04 -24.19 -6.15
N THR A 98 -0.24 -24.76 -7.05
CA THR A 98 0.70 -25.85 -6.74
C THR A 98 2.06 -25.34 -6.28
N ASP A 99 2.36 -24.05 -6.44
CA ASP A 99 3.59 -23.43 -5.94
C ASP A 99 3.50 -23.21 -4.42
N ARG A 100 4.07 -24.14 -3.68
CA ARG A 100 4.10 -24.15 -2.21
C ARG A 100 5.04 -23.09 -1.61
N SER A 101 5.75 -22.31 -2.43
CA SER A 101 6.62 -21.24 -1.96
C SER A 101 5.87 -19.92 -1.74
N ILE A 102 4.77 -19.68 -2.47
CA ILE A 102 4.07 -18.40 -2.48
C ILE A 102 2.54 -18.52 -2.37
N SER A 103 1.93 -19.61 -2.85
CA SER A 103 0.47 -19.71 -2.99
C SER A 103 -0.29 -19.52 -1.68
N PHE A 104 0.26 -19.98 -0.56
CA PHE A 104 -0.38 -19.86 0.76
C PHE A 104 -0.19 -18.50 1.44
N LEU A 105 0.67 -17.64 0.87
CA LEU A 105 0.97 -16.33 1.44
C LEU A 105 0.03 -15.23 0.94
N LEU A 106 -0.41 -15.33 -0.32
CA LEU A 106 -1.11 -14.26 -1.01
C LEU A 106 -2.60 -14.27 -0.72
N GLY A 107 -3.17 -13.08 -0.58
CA GLY A 107 -4.60 -12.86 -0.36
C GLY A 107 -5.15 -11.74 -1.24
N ASP A 108 -6.48 -11.71 -1.37
CA ASP A 108 -7.21 -10.66 -2.07
C ASP A 108 -7.72 -9.63 -1.07
N GLY A 109 -7.76 -8.37 -1.47
CA GLY A 109 -8.28 -7.32 -0.60
C GLY A 109 -8.24 -5.93 -1.21
N ALA A 110 -8.93 -5.00 -0.57
CA ALA A 110 -8.84 -3.59 -0.86
C ALA A 110 -8.95 -2.76 0.42
N GLY A 111 -8.22 -1.66 0.47
CA GLY A 111 -8.33 -0.66 1.51
C GLY A 111 -8.15 0.74 0.92
N ALA A 112 -8.75 1.76 1.55
CA ALA A 112 -8.81 3.09 1.00
C ALA A 112 -8.63 4.16 2.08
N ALA A 113 -8.09 5.32 1.68
CA ALA A 113 -8.04 6.52 2.49
C ALA A 113 -8.36 7.76 1.65
N ILE A 114 -8.88 8.81 2.30
CA ILE A 114 -9.04 10.13 1.71
C ILE A 114 -7.99 11.06 2.31
N VAL A 115 -7.20 11.67 1.44
CA VAL A 115 -6.21 12.71 1.80
C VAL A 115 -6.80 14.06 1.44
N GLY A 116 -6.73 15.00 2.37
CA GLY A 116 -7.28 16.34 2.20
C GLY A 116 -6.48 17.39 2.98
N PRO A 117 -6.91 18.68 2.91
CA PRO A 117 -6.23 19.76 3.60
C PRO A 117 -6.33 19.59 5.13
N SER A 118 -5.29 20.01 5.82
CA SER A 118 -5.19 20.06 7.27
C SER A 118 -4.54 21.36 7.72
N ASP A 119 -4.81 21.78 8.94
CA ASP A 119 -4.20 22.97 9.55
C ASP A 119 -2.76 22.69 10.05
N HIS A 120 -2.36 21.44 10.07
CA HIS A 120 -1.02 20.96 10.45
C HIS A 120 -0.58 19.81 9.54
N PRO A 121 0.73 19.51 9.47
CA PRO A 121 1.24 18.43 8.64
C PRO A 121 0.82 17.06 9.18
N GLY A 122 -0.25 16.45 8.65
CA GLY A 122 -0.72 15.11 9.00
C GLY A 122 0.02 13.99 8.24
N ILE A 123 0.79 14.32 7.20
CA ILE A 123 1.62 13.39 6.43
C ILE A 123 3.03 13.98 6.33
N SER A 124 4.04 13.22 6.77
CA SER A 124 5.43 13.64 6.67
C SER A 124 5.95 13.55 5.23
N LYS A 125 7.11 14.15 4.98
CA LYS A 125 7.82 13.94 3.72
C LYS A 125 8.09 12.46 3.52
N SER A 126 7.65 11.91 2.38
CA SER A 126 7.86 10.52 2.03
C SER A 126 9.30 10.25 1.60
N VAL A 127 9.85 9.13 2.07
CA VAL A 127 11.11 8.57 1.61
C VAL A 127 10.78 7.40 0.70
N TRP A 128 11.03 7.56 -0.59
CA TRP A 128 10.66 6.58 -1.60
C TRP A 128 11.76 6.38 -2.64
N GLY A 129 11.72 5.25 -3.32
CA GLY A 129 12.69 4.92 -4.34
C GLY A 129 12.51 3.51 -4.89
N SER A 130 13.48 3.10 -5.71
CA SER A 130 13.51 1.77 -6.32
C SER A 130 14.92 1.23 -6.43
N ASP A 131 15.04 -0.09 -6.45
CA ASP A 131 16.26 -0.86 -6.73
C ASP A 131 16.03 -1.69 -8.00
N GLY A 132 16.14 -1.05 -9.15
CA GLY A 132 15.94 -1.67 -10.45
C GLY A 132 16.98 -2.73 -10.83
N ALA A 133 18.12 -2.79 -10.12
CA ALA A 133 19.10 -3.87 -10.30
C ALA A 133 18.56 -5.23 -9.82
N ASN A 134 17.56 -5.21 -8.95
CA ASN A 134 16.87 -6.37 -8.40
C ASN A 134 15.41 -6.51 -8.89
N TRP A 135 15.11 -5.97 -10.08
CA TRP A 135 13.74 -5.93 -10.62
C TRP A 135 13.11 -7.32 -10.80
N ASP A 136 13.92 -8.34 -11.02
CA ASP A 136 13.54 -9.74 -11.28
C ASP A 136 13.32 -10.56 -10.00
N LYS A 137 13.60 -10.01 -8.81
CA LYS A 137 13.50 -10.75 -7.54
C LYS A 137 12.07 -11.02 -7.09
N VAL A 138 11.13 -10.18 -7.51
CA VAL A 138 9.69 -10.38 -7.37
C VAL A 138 9.04 -9.95 -8.68
N GLY A 139 8.30 -10.83 -9.31
CA GLY A 139 7.72 -10.52 -10.61
C GLY A 139 6.81 -11.63 -11.13
N MET A 140 6.59 -11.61 -12.43
CA MET A 140 5.78 -12.61 -13.13
C MET A 140 6.70 -13.65 -13.81
N THR A 141 6.23 -14.89 -13.91
CA THR A 141 6.95 -15.99 -14.60
C THR A 141 7.25 -15.69 -16.06
N SER A 142 6.41 -14.89 -16.71
CA SER A 142 6.52 -14.53 -18.13
C SER A 142 5.79 -13.23 -18.42
N SER A 143 5.96 -12.69 -19.63
CA SER A 143 5.17 -11.57 -20.10
C SER A 143 3.81 -12.03 -20.67
N ILE A 144 2.82 -11.15 -20.66
CA ILE A 144 1.52 -11.38 -21.35
C ILE A 144 1.73 -11.62 -22.86
N LEU A 145 2.78 -11.03 -23.44
CA LEU A 145 3.09 -11.22 -24.85
C LEU A 145 3.62 -12.62 -25.13
N ASP A 146 4.43 -13.20 -24.25
CA ASP A 146 4.89 -14.58 -24.38
C ASP A 146 3.74 -15.57 -24.24
N PHE A 147 2.79 -15.32 -23.32
CA PHE A 147 1.57 -16.11 -23.23
C PHE A 147 0.73 -16.00 -24.52
N ARG A 148 0.48 -14.79 -25.02
CA ARG A 148 -0.25 -14.56 -26.27
C ARG A 148 0.37 -15.31 -27.45
N ASP A 149 1.70 -15.32 -27.53
CA ASP A 149 2.46 -15.94 -28.62
C ASP A 149 2.65 -17.47 -28.44
N GLY A 150 2.06 -18.05 -27.38
CA GLY A 150 2.17 -19.48 -27.07
C GLY A 150 3.56 -19.93 -26.63
N LYS A 151 4.40 -18.98 -26.17
CA LYS A 151 5.78 -19.25 -25.70
C LYS A 151 5.85 -19.55 -24.21
N ALA A 152 4.80 -19.23 -23.46
CA ALA A 152 4.70 -19.45 -22.02
C ALA A 152 3.27 -19.76 -21.62
N GLU A 153 3.10 -20.36 -20.43
CA GLU A 153 1.82 -20.51 -19.76
C GLU A 153 1.33 -19.16 -19.19
N TRP A 154 0.12 -19.14 -18.62
CA TRP A 154 -0.42 -17.95 -17.96
C TRP A 154 0.56 -17.41 -16.91
N PRO A 155 0.90 -16.10 -16.96
CA PRO A 155 1.87 -15.53 -16.02
C PRO A 155 1.38 -15.62 -14.57
N THR A 156 2.23 -16.14 -13.70
CA THR A 156 1.96 -16.19 -12.24
C THR A 156 3.07 -15.49 -11.46
N LEU A 157 2.75 -15.08 -10.23
CA LEU A 157 3.69 -14.39 -9.34
C LEU A 157 4.75 -15.36 -8.83
N VAL A 158 6.00 -14.90 -8.84
CA VAL A 158 7.16 -15.61 -8.29
C VAL A 158 8.03 -14.67 -7.48
N GLN A 159 8.78 -15.20 -6.53
CA GLN A 159 9.73 -14.43 -5.73
C GLN A 159 10.96 -15.24 -5.32
N GLU A 160 12.11 -14.57 -5.27
CA GLU A 160 13.31 -15.09 -4.63
C GLU A 160 13.26 -14.80 -3.11
N GLY A 161 12.49 -15.59 -2.36
CA GLY A 161 12.12 -15.30 -0.97
C GLY A 161 13.29 -14.93 -0.05
N GLN A 162 14.46 -15.60 -0.15
CA GLN A 162 15.62 -15.30 0.71
C GLN A 162 16.26 -13.94 0.40
N SER A 163 16.39 -13.59 -0.89
CA SER A 163 16.96 -12.31 -1.32
C SER A 163 16.03 -11.16 -0.95
N VAL A 164 14.73 -11.32 -1.20
CA VAL A 164 13.69 -10.36 -0.83
C VAL A 164 13.63 -10.16 0.68
N PHE A 165 13.70 -11.23 1.47
CA PHE A 165 13.72 -11.14 2.94
C PHE A 165 14.91 -10.29 3.43
N ARG A 166 16.13 -10.59 2.98
CA ARG A 166 17.32 -9.82 3.38
C ARG A 166 17.21 -8.35 2.99
N TRP A 167 16.80 -8.09 1.75
CA TRP A 167 16.61 -6.71 1.27
C TRP A 167 15.55 -5.97 2.10
N ALA A 168 14.38 -6.59 2.31
CA ALA A 168 13.29 -6.00 3.08
C ALA A 168 13.71 -5.66 4.52
N VAL A 169 14.45 -6.54 5.18
CA VAL A 169 14.89 -6.31 6.56
C VAL A 169 15.94 -5.19 6.65
N TRP A 170 16.98 -5.26 5.82
CA TRP A 170 18.11 -4.34 5.97
C TRP A 170 17.90 -2.98 5.33
N GLU A 171 17.36 -2.94 4.12
CA GLU A 171 17.15 -1.67 3.42
C GLU A 171 15.91 -0.93 3.96
N MET A 172 14.81 -1.63 4.25
CA MET A 172 13.62 -0.97 4.76
C MET A 172 13.79 -0.44 6.18
N ALA A 173 14.64 -1.03 7.01
CA ALA A 173 14.99 -0.44 8.30
C ALA A 173 15.68 0.93 8.14
N LYS A 174 16.56 1.10 7.13
CA LYS A 174 17.17 2.39 6.81
C LYS A 174 16.14 3.40 6.32
N VAL A 175 15.28 2.98 5.40
CA VAL A 175 14.19 3.80 4.83
C VAL A 175 13.24 4.25 5.93
N ALA A 176 12.86 3.36 6.84
CA ALA A 176 12.00 3.65 7.98
C ALA A 176 12.62 4.68 8.94
N LYS A 177 13.91 4.51 9.30
CA LYS A 177 14.64 5.47 10.13
C LYS A 177 14.73 6.84 9.46
N GLN A 178 14.96 6.87 8.15
CA GLN A 178 14.97 8.12 7.41
C GLN A 178 13.59 8.78 7.39
N ALA A 179 12.49 8.02 7.16
CA ALA A 179 11.12 8.56 7.17
C ALA A 179 10.76 9.14 8.54
N LEU A 180 11.18 8.47 9.62
CA LEU A 180 11.01 8.96 10.98
C LEU A 180 11.79 10.26 11.20
N ALA A 181 13.05 10.33 10.76
CA ALA A 181 13.83 11.56 10.84
C ALA A 181 13.23 12.72 10.03
N GLU A 182 12.69 12.45 8.83
CA GLU A 182 11.99 13.46 8.00
C GLU A 182 10.68 13.96 8.64
N SER A 183 10.07 13.16 9.52
CA SER A 183 8.87 13.58 10.26
C SER A 183 9.18 14.50 11.46
N GLY A 184 10.42 14.50 11.93
CA GLY A 184 10.81 15.19 13.16
C GLY A 184 10.34 14.51 14.45
N LEU A 185 9.82 13.28 14.36
CA LEU A 185 9.34 12.49 15.48
C LEU A 185 10.38 11.43 15.88
N GLU A 186 10.32 11.02 17.15
CA GLU A 186 11.08 9.89 17.67
C GLU A 186 10.23 8.62 17.64
N ALA A 187 10.86 7.44 17.73
CA ALA A 187 10.14 6.16 17.75
C ALA A 187 9.10 6.06 18.88
N SER A 188 9.34 6.74 20.00
CA SER A 188 8.43 6.80 21.16
C SER A 188 7.17 7.63 20.93
N ASP A 189 7.15 8.49 19.91
CA ASP A 189 5.99 9.32 19.56
C ASP A 189 4.99 8.56 18.68
N LEU A 190 5.40 7.41 18.14
CA LEU A 190 4.56 6.58 17.31
C LEU A 190 3.52 5.83 18.15
N SER A 191 2.31 5.76 17.62
CA SER A 191 1.25 4.88 18.12
C SER A 191 1.30 3.51 17.42
N ALA A 192 1.74 3.47 16.16
CA ALA A 192 1.82 2.23 15.40
C ALA A 192 2.99 2.18 14.40
N LEU A 193 3.43 0.96 14.11
CA LEU A 193 4.17 0.57 12.92
C LEU A 193 3.23 -0.22 12.00
N VAL A 194 2.98 0.30 10.81
CA VAL A 194 2.12 -0.34 9.79
C VAL A 194 2.94 -0.61 8.54
N THR A 195 3.64 -1.73 8.52
CA THR A 195 4.40 -2.14 7.34
C THR A 195 3.53 -2.88 6.35
N HIS A 196 3.95 -2.93 5.08
CA HIS A 196 3.44 -3.94 4.16
C HIS A 196 3.42 -5.32 4.83
N GLN A 197 2.28 -5.99 4.77
CA GLN A 197 2.05 -7.28 5.40
C GLN A 197 2.58 -8.43 4.52
N ALA A 198 3.90 -8.41 4.26
CA ALA A 198 4.56 -9.36 3.38
C ALA A 198 4.74 -10.74 4.01
N ASN A 199 5.26 -10.75 5.24
CA ASN A 199 5.60 -11.93 6.01
C ASN A 199 5.79 -11.53 7.48
N ILE A 200 5.23 -12.29 8.41
CA ILE A 200 5.31 -11.99 9.85
C ILE A 200 6.76 -11.84 10.34
N ARG A 201 7.69 -12.65 9.80
CA ARG A 201 9.11 -12.58 10.19
C ARG A 201 9.79 -11.29 9.74
N ILE A 202 9.38 -10.73 8.59
CA ILE A 202 9.88 -9.42 8.13
C ILE A 202 9.36 -8.33 9.05
N ILE A 203 8.08 -8.38 9.41
CA ILE A 203 7.44 -7.41 10.32
C ILE A 203 8.17 -7.39 11.67
N ASP A 204 8.37 -8.57 12.25
CA ASP A 204 9.04 -8.71 13.55
C ASP A 204 10.48 -8.21 13.52
N GLU A 205 11.23 -8.54 12.47
CA GLU A 205 12.61 -8.09 12.35
C GLU A 205 12.71 -6.59 12.09
N LEU A 206 11.82 -5.99 11.30
CA LEU A 206 11.75 -4.54 11.12
C LEU A 206 11.44 -3.82 12.44
N ALA A 207 10.45 -4.28 13.20
CA ALA A 207 10.12 -3.71 14.50
C ALA A 207 11.33 -3.74 15.45
N LYS A 208 12.07 -4.84 15.47
CA LYS A 208 13.31 -4.99 16.24
C LYS A 208 14.43 -4.05 15.77
N GLN A 209 14.64 -3.94 14.45
CA GLN A 209 15.67 -3.04 13.87
C GLN A 209 15.40 -1.56 14.14
N LEU A 210 14.11 -1.22 14.31
CA LEU A 210 13.67 0.14 14.66
C LEU A 210 13.74 0.41 16.16
N GLU A 211 14.04 -0.59 16.98
CA GLU A 211 14.13 -0.48 18.43
C GLU A 211 12.87 0.16 19.05
N LEU A 212 11.68 -0.23 18.51
CA LEU A 212 10.42 0.35 18.94
C LEU A 212 10.14 0.03 20.41
N PRO A 213 9.68 1.02 21.19
CA PRO A 213 9.20 0.75 22.55
C PRO A 213 7.92 -0.11 22.52
N ASP A 214 7.68 -0.84 23.62
CA ASP A 214 6.51 -1.73 23.80
C ASP A 214 5.16 -1.02 23.67
N SER A 215 5.15 0.31 23.80
CA SER A 215 3.95 1.13 23.60
C SER A 215 3.52 1.25 22.14
N VAL A 216 4.41 1.01 21.18
CA VAL A 216 4.11 1.12 19.75
C VAL A 216 3.48 -0.19 19.26
N VAL A 217 2.26 -0.08 18.75
CA VAL A 217 1.53 -1.24 18.24
C VAL A 217 2.08 -1.63 16.86
N VAL A 218 2.56 -2.86 16.73
CA VAL A 218 3.00 -3.40 15.44
C VAL A 218 1.84 -4.12 14.75
N ALA A 219 1.43 -3.65 13.58
CA ALA A 219 0.36 -4.28 12.81
C ALA A 219 0.76 -5.70 12.34
N ARG A 220 -0.14 -6.67 12.55
CA ARG A 220 0.05 -8.08 12.19
C ARG A 220 -1.17 -8.65 11.48
N ASP A 221 -1.77 -7.87 10.60
CA ASP A 221 -2.97 -8.22 9.86
C ASP A 221 -2.78 -9.46 8.97
N ILE A 222 -1.56 -9.69 8.52
CA ILE A 222 -1.14 -10.84 7.71
C ILE A 222 -1.57 -12.19 8.31
N VAL A 223 -1.70 -12.30 9.62
CA VAL A 223 -2.08 -13.56 10.29
C VAL A 223 -3.47 -14.04 9.81
N ASP A 224 -4.37 -13.09 9.53
CA ASP A 224 -5.75 -13.40 9.13
C ASP A 224 -5.99 -13.17 7.63
N THR A 225 -5.31 -12.18 7.01
CA THR A 225 -5.58 -11.76 5.63
C THR A 225 -4.61 -12.32 4.61
N GLY A 226 -3.45 -12.79 5.04
CA GLY A 226 -2.33 -13.03 4.15
C GLY A 226 -1.74 -11.72 3.60
N ASN A 227 -0.90 -11.85 2.58
CA ASN A 227 -0.29 -10.72 1.89
C ASN A 227 -1.24 -10.23 0.78
N THR A 228 -1.89 -9.11 1.02
CA THR A 228 -2.81 -8.45 0.07
C THR A 228 -2.13 -7.32 -0.71
N SER A 229 -0.79 -7.35 -0.88
CA SER A 229 0.01 -6.39 -1.66
C SER A 229 -0.29 -4.93 -1.26
N ALA A 230 -0.70 -4.07 -2.22
CA ALA A 230 -0.98 -2.66 -1.97
C ALA A 230 -2.14 -2.42 -0.98
N ALA A 231 -3.04 -3.37 -0.81
CA ALA A 231 -4.15 -3.26 0.15
C ALA A 231 -3.73 -3.50 1.60
N SER A 232 -2.57 -4.09 1.83
CA SER A 232 -2.20 -4.61 3.16
C SER A 232 -2.02 -3.52 4.23
N ILE A 233 -1.47 -2.36 3.87
CA ILE A 233 -1.28 -1.24 4.80
C ILE A 233 -2.61 -0.61 5.22
N PRO A 234 -3.48 -0.17 4.29
CA PRO A 234 -4.76 0.43 4.70
C PRO A 234 -5.68 -0.55 5.42
N LEU A 235 -5.67 -1.85 5.08
CA LEU A 235 -6.42 -2.87 5.81
C LEU A 235 -5.89 -3.04 7.24
N ALA A 236 -4.59 -3.14 7.42
CA ALA A 236 -3.96 -3.27 8.73
C ALA A 236 -4.23 -2.02 9.60
N MET A 237 -4.13 -0.82 9.04
CA MET A 237 -4.47 0.43 9.73
C MET A 237 -5.93 0.47 10.15
N HIS A 238 -6.84 0.14 9.22
CA HIS A 238 -8.27 0.06 9.52
C HIS A 238 -8.55 -0.88 10.69
N ARG A 239 -7.94 -2.07 10.71
CA ARG A 239 -8.12 -3.05 11.78
C ARG A 239 -7.63 -2.53 13.13
N LEU A 240 -6.45 -1.90 13.17
CA LEU A 240 -5.93 -1.34 14.42
C LEU A 240 -6.87 -0.28 15.02
N LEU A 241 -7.45 0.57 14.17
CA LEU A 241 -8.42 1.58 14.56
C LEU A 241 -9.75 0.94 15.02
N ALA A 242 -10.28 0.00 14.24
CA ALA A 242 -11.55 -0.68 14.52
C ALA A 242 -11.51 -1.50 15.81
N GLU A 243 -10.37 -2.12 16.12
CA GLU A 243 -10.15 -2.87 17.38
C GLU A 243 -9.79 -1.96 18.57
N GLY A 244 -9.67 -0.65 18.36
CA GLY A 244 -9.30 0.31 19.40
C GLY A 244 -7.85 0.14 19.91
N LYS A 245 -6.99 -0.53 19.17
CA LYS A 245 -5.57 -0.72 19.51
C LYS A 245 -4.78 0.57 19.38
N VAL A 246 -5.20 1.45 18.48
CA VAL A 246 -4.68 2.80 18.29
C VAL A 246 -5.84 3.79 18.26
N LYS A 247 -5.53 5.07 18.45
CA LYS A 247 -6.54 6.13 18.47
C LYS A 247 -6.29 7.13 17.36
N SER A 248 -7.36 7.74 16.85
CA SER A 248 -7.30 8.92 15.99
C SER A 248 -6.39 10.01 16.60
N GLY A 249 -5.64 10.70 15.76
CA GLY A 249 -4.67 11.74 16.16
C GLY A 249 -3.31 11.20 16.63
N GLY A 250 -3.12 9.87 16.77
CA GLY A 250 -1.80 9.28 16.96
C GLY A 250 -1.02 9.21 15.66
N TYR A 251 0.27 8.88 15.70
CA TYR A 251 1.11 8.77 14.52
C TYR A 251 1.42 7.32 14.19
N ALA A 252 1.37 6.99 12.90
CA ALA A 252 1.80 5.68 12.39
C ALA A 252 2.94 5.84 11.37
N LEU A 253 3.96 5.00 11.50
CA LEU A 253 4.98 4.85 10.47
C LEU A 253 4.51 3.79 9.47
N GLU A 254 4.22 4.22 8.24
CA GLU A 254 3.87 3.34 7.12
C GLU A 254 5.11 2.99 6.30
N ILE A 255 5.24 1.72 5.91
CA ILE A 255 6.34 1.24 5.07
C ILE A 255 5.80 0.27 4.04
N GLY A 256 5.70 0.71 2.79
CA GLY A 256 5.37 -0.11 1.63
C GLY A 256 6.63 -0.53 0.88
N PHE A 257 6.74 -1.80 0.51
CA PHE A 257 7.86 -2.33 -0.29
C PHE A 257 7.44 -3.57 -1.06
N GLY A 258 8.00 -3.80 -2.23
CA GLY A 258 7.64 -4.93 -3.07
C GLY A 258 8.37 -4.99 -4.40
N ALA A 259 7.73 -5.62 -5.39
CA ALA A 259 8.28 -5.78 -6.74
C ALA A 259 8.73 -4.44 -7.34
N GLY A 260 9.88 -4.51 -8.06
CA GLY A 260 10.45 -3.34 -8.69
C GLY A 260 11.98 -3.22 -8.51
N LEU A 261 12.71 -3.61 -7.43
CA LEU A 261 12.10 -3.49 -6.11
C LEU A 261 11.74 -2.03 -5.85
N ALA A 262 10.57 -1.79 -5.32
CA ALA A 262 10.09 -0.43 -5.01
C ALA A 262 9.79 -0.29 -3.52
N PHE A 263 9.95 0.92 -2.98
CA PHE A 263 9.66 1.20 -1.58
C PHE A 263 9.20 2.65 -1.36
N ALA A 264 8.36 2.84 -0.35
CA ALA A 264 8.03 4.15 0.19
C ALA A 264 7.71 4.04 1.67
N ALA A 265 8.12 5.05 2.44
CA ALA A 265 7.78 5.19 3.85
C ALA A 265 7.46 6.64 4.19
N GLN A 266 6.50 6.84 5.06
CA GLN A 266 6.11 8.12 5.63
C GLN A 266 5.48 7.91 7.01
N VAL A 267 5.51 8.97 7.82
CA VAL A 267 4.70 9.02 9.03
C VAL A 267 3.39 9.73 8.71
N VAL A 268 2.29 9.13 9.14
CA VAL A 268 0.95 9.69 8.96
C VAL A 268 0.26 9.83 10.31
N GLU A 269 -0.55 10.87 10.45
CA GLU A 269 -1.49 10.98 11.56
C GLU A 269 -2.65 10.01 11.30
N LEU A 270 -3.02 9.26 12.33
CA LEU A 270 -4.14 8.30 12.29
C LEU A 270 -5.48 9.04 12.19
N PRO A 271 -6.35 8.66 11.24
CA PRO A 271 -7.65 9.31 11.01
C PRO A 271 -8.66 9.11 12.14
#